data_dd954565349c2a86fd7526349e95e2ea
#
_entry.id   dd954565349c2a86fd7526349e95e2ea
#
_cell.length_a   1.000
_cell.length_b   1.000
_cell.length_c   1.000
_cell.angle_alpha   90.00
_cell.angle_beta   90.00
_cell.angle_gamma   90.00
#
_symmetry.space_group_name_H-M   'P 1'
#
loop_
_entity.id
_entity.type
_entity.pdbx_description
1 polymer ?
#
loop_
_entity_poly.entity_id
_entity_poly.type
_entity_poly.pdbx_seq_one_letter_code
_entity_poly.pdbx_strand_id
1 'polypeptide(L)'
;AYFDEGDMFIANDTKVFPARLYAQKEKTLANIEVFLLRELQHENRYWDVLVDPARKIRIGNKLFFDEDATIVAEVIDNTTSRGRTLRFLTDYVGDEFVENLYAMGVTPLPKYIRRPMDEETLAAYEEVFSDLPVDEMDEERYQTIFADKIGAVAAPAASLHFSKNLLKRLE
;
A
#
# COMPACT_ATOMS: atom_id res chain seq x y z
N ALA A 1 -14.71 28.63 -22.42
CA ALA A 1 -13.56 27.78 -22.01
C ALA A 1 -12.81 28.51 -20.91
N TYR A 2 -12.16 27.75 -20.03
CA TYR A 2 -11.34 28.32 -18.93
C TYR A 2 -9.86 28.31 -19.30
N PHE A 3 -9.51 27.73 -20.44
CA PHE A 3 -8.14 27.55 -20.93
C PHE A 3 -8.06 27.97 -22.39
N ASP A 4 -6.92 28.56 -22.74
CA ASP A 4 -6.63 29.07 -24.07
C ASP A 4 -5.39 28.37 -24.65
N GLU A 5 -5.15 28.54 -25.96
CA GLU A 5 -3.97 28.04 -26.63
C GLU A 5 -2.69 28.61 -25.98
N GLY A 6 -1.78 27.75 -25.59
CA GLY A 6 -0.54 28.09 -24.90
C GLY A 6 -0.58 27.87 -23.39
N ASP A 7 -1.74 27.52 -22.81
CA ASP A 7 -1.79 27.09 -21.41
C ASP A 7 -1.05 25.78 -21.20
N MET A 8 -0.34 25.66 -20.07
CA MET A 8 0.44 24.49 -19.73
C MET A 8 -0.20 23.74 -18.55
N PHE A 9 -0.37 22.43 -18.70
CA PHE A 9 -0.80 21.55 -17.64
C PHE A 9 0.38 20.73 -17.12
N ILE A 10 0.55 20.70 -15.80
CA ILE A 10 1.52 19.84 -15.12
C ILE A 10 0.72 18.77 -14.37
N ALA A 11 0.92 17.51 -14.75
CA ALA A 11 0.28 16.36 -14.13
C ALA A 11 1.32 15.48 -13.43
N ASN A 12 0.87 14.76 -12.39
CA ASN A 12 1.68 13.75 -11.71
C ASN A 12 1.49 12.40 -12.43
N ASP A 13 2.58 11.76 -12.83
CA ASP A 13 2.61 10.48 -13.54
C ASP A 13 2.83 9.26 -12.61
N THR A 14 2.75 9.48 -11.30
CA THR A 14 2.98 8.41 -10.34
C THR A 14 1.89 7.35 -10.37
N LYS A 15 2.30 6.07 -10.30
CA LYS A 15 1.42 4.91 -10.19
C LYS A 15 1.40 4.41 -8.74
N VAL A 16 0.19 4.20 -8.21
CA VAL A 16 -0.01 3.63 -6.87
C VAL A 16 0.35 2.15 -6.90
N PHE A 17 1.07 1.68 -5.89
CA PHE A 17 1.36 0.27 -5.69
C PHE A 17 0.56 -0.31 -4.51
N PRO A 18 0.40 -1.64 -4.42
CA PRO A 18 -0.31 -2.30 -3.32
C PRO A 18 0.44 -2.14 -2.00
N ALA A 19 0.25 -0.99 -1.34
CA ALA A 19 1.06 -0.56 -0.20
C ALA A 19 0.56 -1.05 1.16
N ARG A 20 -0.65 -1.60 1.24
CA ARG A 20 -1.22 -2.09 2.50
C ARG A 20 -1.06 -3.60 2.60
N LEU A 21 -0.33 -4.03 3.63
CA LEU A 21 -0.07 -5.43 3.94
C LEU A 21 -0.61 -5.76 5.33
N TYR A 22 -0.86 -7.02 5.55
CA TYR A 22 -1.25 -7.54 6.84
C TYR A 22 -0.25 -8.59 7.30
N ALA A 23 0.10 -8.55 8.57
CA ALA A 23 1.09 -9.44 9.15
C ALA A 23 0.66 -9.90 10.55
N GLN A 24 1.18 -11.03 10.96
CA GLN A 24 1.04 -11.52 12.32
C GLN A 24 2.32 -11.27 13.12
N LYS A 25 2.16 -10.72 14.31
CA LYS A 25 3.28 -10.52 15.21
C LYS A 25 3.74 -11.84 15.81
N GLU A 26 5.06 -12.10 15.77
CA GLU A 26 5.69 -13.23 16.46
C GLU A 26 5.17 -13.33 17.92
N LYS A 27 5.03 -14.54 18.43
CA LYS A 27 4.61 -14.91 19.79
C LYS A 27 3.16 -14.63 20.16
N THR A 28 2.56 -13.55 19.70
CA THR A 28 1.20 -13.17 20.09
C THR A 28 0.16 -13.41 19.01
N LEU A 29 0.61 -13.65 17.77
CA LEU A 29 -0.21 -13.79 16.57
C LEU A 29 -1.18 -12.61 16.35
N ALA A 30 -0.89 -11.47 16.97
CA ALA A 30 -1.71 -10.28 16.83
C ALA A 30 -1.62 -9.77 15.39
N ASN A 31 -2.76 -9.52 14.77
CA ASN A 31 -2.84 -8.92 13.45
C ASN A 31 -2.32 -7.49 13.47
N ILE A 32 -1.49 -7.14 12.51
CA ILE A 32 -0.84 -5.85 12.35
C ILE A 32 -1.01 -5.40 10.91
N GLU A 33 -1.62 -4.23 10.71
CA GLU A 33 -1.57 -3.54 9.42
C GLU A 33 -0.18 -2.93 9.24
N VAL A 34 0.45 -3.18 8.11
CA VAL A 34 1.73 -2.61 7.69
C VAL A 34 1.50 -1.83 6.42
N PHE A 35 1.70 -0.53 6.47
CA PHE A 35 1.51 0.37 5.34
C PHE A 35 2.88 0.81 4.82
N LEU A 36 3.27 0.31 3.66
CA LEU A 36 4.54 0.66 3.01
C LEU A 36 4.51 2.14 2.61
N LEU A 37 5.59 2.87 2.89
CA LEU A 37 5.75 4.26 2.47
C LEU A 37 6.76 4.39 1.35
N ARG A 38 7.96 3.87 1.59
CA ARG A 38 9.06 3.92 0.61
C ARG A 38 10.14 2.91 0.95
N GLU A 39 10.81 2.43 -0.07
CA GLU A 39 12.05 1.70 0.08
C GLU A 39 13.18 2.66 0.47
N LEU A 40 13.91 2.32 1.53
CA LEU A 40 15.04 3.10 2.01
C LEU A 40 16.37 2.57 1.44
N GLN A 41 16.46 1.25 1.32
CA GLN A 41 17.68 0.59 0.88
C GLN A 41 17.36 -0.76 0.24
N HIS A 42 17.52 -0.85 -1.06
CA HIS A 42 17.17 -2.03 -1.86
C HIS A 42 17.97 -3.28 -1.48
N GLU A 43 19.29 -3.14 -1.40
CA GLU A 43 20.19 -4.28 -1.10
C GLU A 43 19.90 -4.94 0.25
N ASN A 44 19.55 -4.14 1.26
CA ASN A 44 19.23 -4.61 2.61
C ASN A 44 17.73 -4.79 2.85
N ARG A 45 16.91 -4.50 1.85
CA ARG A 45 15.44 -4.60 1.93
C ARG A 45 14.87 -3.81 3.12
N TYR A 46 15.35 -2.56 3.29
CA TYR A 46 14.85 -1.66 4.32
C TYR A 46 13.72 -0.81 3.79
N TRP A 47 12.63 -0.79 4.54
CA TRP A 47 11.43 -0.03 4.20
C TRP A 47 10.98 0.86 5.35
N ASP A 48 10.61 2.08 5.02
CA ASP A 48 9.87 2.97 5.91
C ASP A 48 8.38 2.64 5.81
N VAL A 49 7.75 2.39 6.95
CA VAL A 49 6.36 1.91 7.00
C VAL A 49 5.60 2.56 8.14
N LEU A 50 4.27 2.60 8.03
CA LEU A 50 3.40 2.79 9.19
C LEU A 50 2.86 1.45 9.65
N VAL A 51 2.67 1.31 10.97
CA VAL A 51 2.09 0.10 11.55
C VAL A 51 0.88 0.43 12.43
N ASP A 52 -0.12 -0.45 12.43
CA ASP A 52 -1.30 -0.34 13.27
C ASP A 52 -1.68 -1.72 13.86
N PRO A 53 -1.85 -1.86 15.17
CA PRO A 53 -1.67 -0.88 16.25
C PRO A 53 -0.19 -0.68 16.65
N ALA A 54 0.34 0.52 16.46
CA ALA A 54 1.76 0.84 16.66
C ALA A 54 2.27 0.56 18.08
N ARG A 55 1.41 0.71 19.11
CA ARG A 55 1.77 0.45 20.51
C ARG A 55 2.22 -0.98 20.79
N LYS A 56 1.81 -1.94 19.95
CA LYS A 56 2.17 -3.36 20.06
C LYS A 56 3.51 -3.69 19.38
N ILE A 57 4.07 -2.77 18.58
CA ILE A 57 5.22 -3.02 17.72
C ILE A 57 6.42 -2.22 18.21
N ARG A 58 7.48 -2.95 18.58
CA ARG A 58 8.74 -2.42 19.11
C ARG A 58 9.93 -2.95 18.32
N ILE A 59 11.05 -2.26 18.39
CA ILE A 59 12.32 -2.71 17.82
C ILE A 59 12.62 -4.15 18.27
N GLY A 60 13.07 -4.99 17.34
CA GLY A 60 13.33 -6.41 17.53
C GLY A 60 12.11 -7.32 17.40
N ASN A 61 10.89 -6.78 17.22
CA ASN A 61 9.74 -7.63 16.92
C ASN A 61 9.82 -8.12 15.48
N LYS A 62 9.36 -9.36 15.24
CA LYS A 62 9.19 -9.94 13.91
C LYS A 62 7.72 -9.96 13.53
N LEU A 63 7.47 -9.70 12.25
CA LEU A 63 6.18 -9.69 11.59
C LEU A 63 6.22 -10.74 10.47
N PHE A 64 5.25 -11.63 10.45
CA PHE A 64 5.11 -12.72 9.48
C PHE A 64 3.98 -12.35 8.53
N PHE A 65 4.25 -12.34 7.23
CA PHE A 65 3.30 -11.90 6.21
C PHE A 65 2.55 -13.05 5.53
N ASP A 66 3.05 -14.26 5.69
CA ASP A 66 2.45 -15.49 5.17
C ASP A 66 2.60 -16.64 6.18
N GLU A 67 1.82 -17.71 5.97
CA GLU A 67 1.81 -18.89 6.87
C GLU A 67 3.12 -19.67 6.81
N ASP A 68 3.77 -19.69 5.66
CA ASP A 68 5.03 -20.45 5.43
C ASP A 68 6.25 -19.64 5.89
N ALA A 69 6.07 -18.42 6.37
CA ALA A 69 7.14 -17.51 6.81
C ALA A 69 8.19 -17.24 5.72
N THR A 70 7.79 -17.22 4.44
CA THR A 70 8.67 -16.94 3.32
C THR A 70 9.07 -15.47 3.27
N ILE A 71 8.17 -14.58 3.74
CA ILE A 71 8.45 -13.16 3.94
C ILE A 71 8.19 -12.80 5.41
N VAL A 72 9.26 -12.47 6.09
CA VAL A 72 9.26 -12.01 7.49
C VAL A 72 9.93 -10.65 7.54
N ALA A 73 9.47 -9.75 8.40
CA ALA A 73 10.18 -8.49 8.64
C ALA A 73 10.55 -8.33 10.11
N GLU A 74 11.70 -7.76 10.35
CA GLU A 74 12.15 -7.34 11.67
C GLU A 74 12.05 -5.81 11.79
N VAL A 75 11.51 -5.35 12.89
CA VAL A 75 11.47 -3.92 13.22
C VAL A 75 12.85 -3.49 13.70
N ILE A 76 13.54 -2.64 12.95
CA ILE A 76 14.91 -2.21 13.27
C ILE A 76 14.97 -0.78 13.82
N ASP A 77 13.95 0.06 13.57
CA ASP A 77 13.90 1.43 14.09
C ASP A 77 12.46 1.95 14.24
N ASN A 78 12.30 3.01 15.04
CA ASN A 78 11.07 3.78 15.21
C ASN A 78 11.26 5.18 14.62
N THR A 79 10.56 5.51 13.53
CA THR A 79 10.72 6.80 12.85
C THR A 79 9.76 7.87 13.36
N THR A 80 8.52 7.48 13.67
CA THR A 80 7.47 8.36 14.23
C THR A 80 6.61 7.58 15.23
N SER A 81 5.55 8.20 15.74
CA SER A 81 4.59 7.53 16.66
C SER A 81 4.00 6.24 16.06
N ARG A 82 3.78 6.20 14.74
CA ARG A 82 3.30 5.04 13.98
C ARG A 82 4.32 4.50 12.98
N GLY A 83 5.38 5.24 12.72
CA GLY A 83 6.41 4.88 11.75
C GLY A 83 7.41 3.88 12.30
N ARG A 84 7.82 2.94 11.45
CA ARG A 84 8.84 1.93 11.71
C ARG A 84 9.74 1.79 10.49
N THR A 85 10.99 1.44 10.73
CA THR A 85 11.83 0.87 9.68
C THR A 85 11.80 -0.64 9.81
N LEU A 86 11.41 -1.30 8.74
CA LEU A 86 11.44 -2.76 8.64
C LEU A 86 12.63 -3.22 7.81
N ARG A 87 13.24 -4.33 8.24
CA ARG A 87 14.17 -5.13 7.47
C ARG A 87 13.48 -6.42 7.08
N PHE A 88 13.25 -6.63 5.79
CA PHE A 88 12.65 -7.86 5.31
C PHE A 88 13.70 -8.99 5.25
N LEU A 89 13.31 -10.13 5.79
CA LEU A 89 14.10 -11.37 5.87
C LEU A 89 13.40 -12.37 4.97
N THR A 90 14.00 -12.68 3.84
CA THR A 90 13.46 -13.58 2.83
C THR A 90 14.59 -14.06 1.93
N ASP A 91 14.40 -15.19 1.26
CA ASP A 91 15.32 -15.73 0.27
C ASP A 91 15.15 -15.07 -1.11
N TYR A 92 14.03 -14.37 -1.35
CA TYR A 92 13.82 -13.59 -2.56
C TYR A 92 14.82 -12.43 -2.66
N VAL A 93 15.33 -12.17 -3.86
CA VAL A 93 16.34 -11.14 -4.10
C VAL A 93 15.92 -10.16 -5.21
N GLY A 94 16.41 -8.92 -5.13
CA GLY A 94 16.17 -7.90 -6.16
C GLY A 94 14.68 -7.67 -6.43
N ASP A 95 14.33 -7.60 -7.70
CA ASP A 95 12.96 -7.30 -8.15
C ASP A 95 11.96 -8.40 -7.76
N GLU A 96 12.40 -9.67 -7.69
CA GLU A 96 11.55 -10.79 -7.25
C GLU A 96 11.00 -10.56 -5.83
N PHE A 97 11.80 -10.01 -4.92
CA PHE A 97 11.33 -9.64 -3.60
C PHE A 97 10.23 -8.59 -3.66
N VAL A 98 10.41 -7.54 -4.46
CA VAL A 98 9.44 -6.45 -4.60
C VAL A 98 8.15 -6.95 -5.23
N GLU A 99 8.23 -7.80 -6.25
CA GLU A 99 7.06 -8.41 -6.90
C GLU A 99 6.26 -9.26 -5.91
N ASN A 100 6.91 -10.13 -5.13
CA ASN A 100 6.23 -10.94 -4.10
C ASN A 100 5.64 -10.06 -2.99
N LEU A 101 6.35 -9.00 -2.57
CA LEU A 101 5.85 -8.06 -1.57
C LEU A 101 4.57 -7.36 -2.05
N TYR A 102 4.55 -6.91 -3.32
CA TYR A 102 3.37 -6.27 -3.92
C TYR A 102 2.22 -7.25 -4.15
N ALA A 103 2.52 -8.51 -4.49
CA ALA A 103 1.50 -9.54 -4.66
C ALA A 103 0.70 -9.85 -3.38
N MET A 104 1.32 -9.65 -2.20
CA MET A 104 0.64 -9.79 -0.90
C MET A 104 -0.08 -8.51 -0.47
N GLY A 105 0.21 -7.41 -1.12
CA GLY A 105 -0.36 -6.10 -0.78
C GLY A 105 -1.73 -5.89 -1.39
N VAL A 106 -2.48 -4.96 -0.81
CA VAL A 106 -3.74 -4.48 -1.37
C VAL A 106 -3.67 -2.99 -1.66
N THR A 107 -4.50 -2.54 -2.59
CA THR A 107 -4.60 -1.12 -2.96
C THR A 107 -4.93 -0.28 -1.74
N PRO A 108 -4.15 0.77 -1.45
CA PRO A 108 -4.26 1.55 -0.23
C PRO A 108 -5.41 2.56 -0.29
N LEU A 109 -6.64 2.09 -0.45
CA LEU A 109 -7.81 2.96 -0.47
C LEU A 109 -7.93 3.76 0.83
N PRO A 110 -8.44 5.00 0.76
CA PRO A 110 -8.78 5.78 1.93
C PRO A 110 -9.82 5.08 2.82
N LYS A 111 -9.63 5.11 4.14
CA LYS A 111 -10.50 4.41 5.12
C LYS A 111 -11.97 4.84 5.13
N TYR A 112 -12.32 5.97 4.50
CA TYR A 112 -13.72 6.40 4.36
C TYR A 112 -14.46 5.68 3.22
N ILE A 113 -13.76 5.02 2.31
CA ILE A 113 -14.38 4.18 1.28
C ILE A 113 -14.81 2.89 1.96
N ARG A 114 -16.12 2.75 2.15
CA ARG A 114 -16.74 1.55 2.74
C ARG A 114 -17.45 0.78 1.64
N ARG A 115 -17.29 -0.53 1.66
CA ARG A 115 -18.02 -1.43 0.75
C ARG A 115 -19.11 -2.14 1.52
N PRO A 116 -20.31 -2.32 0.91
CA PRO A 116 -21.30 -3.22 1.46
C PRO A 116 -20.75 -4.65 1.40
N MET A 117 -20.80 -5.36 2.51
CA MET A 117 -20.45 -6.76 2.62
C MET A 117 -21.67 -7.54 3.04
N ASP A 118 -21.82 -8.79 2.54
CA ASP A 118 -22.71 -9.76 3.18
C ASP A 118 -22.17 -10.13 4.58
N GLU A 119 -23.08 -10.63 5.45
CA GLU A 119 -22.75 -10.93 6.85
C GLU A 119 -21.63 -11.98 6.98
N GLU A 120 -21.52 -12.93 6.05
CA GLU A 120 -20.53 -14.01 6.08
C GLU A 120 -19.14 -13.46 5.73
N THR A 121 -19.04 -12.65 4.69
CA THR A 121 -17.80 -11.98 4.28
C THR A 121 -17.35 -10.98 5.34
N LEU A 122 -18.28 -10.22 5.93
CA LEU A 122 -18.00 -9.28 7.00
C LEU A 122 -17.41 -9.98 8.23
N ALA A 123 -18.02 -11.08 8.67
CA ALA A 123 -17.54 -11.85 9.83
C ALA A 123 -16.13 -12.42 9.59
N ALA A 124 -15.86 -12.96 8.38
CA ALA A 124 -14.54 -13.46 8.02
C ALA A 124 -13.47 -12.34 7.99
N TYR A 125 -13.84 -11.15 7.51
CA TYR A 125 -12.94 -10.00 7.49
C TYR A 125 -12.71 -9.37 8.86
N GLU A 126 -13.75 -9.24 9.69
CA GLU A 126 -13.63 -8.71 11.06
C GLU A 126 -12.78 -9.60 11.96
N GLU A 127 -12.78 -10.92 11.74
CA GLU A 127 -11.97 -11.87 12.49
C GLU A 127 -10.47 -11.74 12.15
N VAL A 128 -10.14 -11.43 10.91
CA VAL A 128 -8.76 -11.45 10.39
C VAL A 128 -8.23 -10.03 10.14
N PHE A 129 -9.04 -9.16 9.55
CA PHE A 129 -8.61 -7.83 9.09
C PHE A 129 -9.71 -6.78 9.32
N SER A 130 -9.42 -5.79 10.10
CA SER A 130 -10.38 -4.75 10.52
C SER A 130 -10.84 -3.76 9.44
N ASP A 131 -10.34 -3.84 8.20
CA ASP A 131 -10.57 -2.80 7.20
C ASP A 131 -10.81 -3.36 5.78
N LEU A 132 -12.01 -3.22 5.27
CA LEU A 132 -12.48 -3.22 3.88
C LEU A 132 -12.17 -4.44 2.98
N PRO A 133 -13.20 -5.03 2.37
CA PRO A 133 -13.02 -5.99 1.29
C PRO A 133 -12.32 -5.31 0.11
N VAL A 134 -11.34 -6.01 -0.45
CA VAL A 134 -10.64 -5.58 -1.65
C VAL A 134 -11.52 -5.94 -2.85
N ASP A 135 -11.83 -4.94 -3.69
CA ASP A 135 -12.38 -5.19 -5.02
C ASP A 135 -11.19 -5.38 -5.97
N GLU A 136 -11.17 -6.44 -6.75
CA GLU A 136 -10.14 -6.71 -7.76
C GLU A 136 -9.93 -5.54 -8.73
N MET A 137 -10.96 -4.71 -8.91
CA MET A 137 -10.88 -3.51 -9.74
C MET A 137 -10.21 -2.31 -9.03
N ASP A 138 -9.93 -2.38 -7.75
CA ASP A 138 -9.38 -1.22 -7.01
C ASP A 138 -7.98 -0.83 -7.49
N GLU A 139 -7.17 -1.79 -7.87
CA GLU A 139 -5.85 -1.51 -8.41
C GLU A 139 -5.93 -0.69 -9.70
N GLU A 140 -6.90 -0.96 -10.57
CA GLU A 140 -7.12 -0.22 -11.80
C GLU A 140 -7.81 1.12 -11.54
N ARG A 141 -8.83 1.14 -10.68
CA ARG A 141 -9.69 2.32 -10.43
C ARG A 141 -9.05 3.38 -9.56
N TYR A 142 -8.13 2.99 -8.68
CA TYR A 142 -7.41 3.94 -7.82
C TYR A 142 -6.11 4.42 -8.46
N GLN A 143 -6.18 4.69 -9.77
CA GLN A 143 -5.10 5.24 -10.58
C GLN A 143 -5.61 6.43 -11.39
N THR A 144 -4.72 7.35 -11.72
CA THR A 144 -5.01 8.40 -12.69
C THR A 144 -4.75 7.90 -14.11
N ILE A 145 -5.32 8.57 -15.11
CA ILE A 145 -5.03 8.27 -16.53
C ILE A 145 -3.57 8.58 -16.93
N PHE A 146 -2.82 9.26 -16.06
CA PHE A 146 -1.41 9.62 -16.25
C PHE A 146 -0.46 8.65 -15.54
N ALA A 147 -0.99 7.68 -14.78
CA ALA A 147 -0.19 6.77 -13.96
C ALA A 147 0.73 5.91 -14.83
N ASP A 148 2.05 6.04 -14.62
CA ASP A 148 3.11 5.34 -15.36
C ASP A 148 4.18 4.80 -14.41
N LYS A 149 4.76 5.66 -13.56
CA LYS A 149 5.89 5.31 -12.69
C LYS A 149 5.44 4.88 -11.30
N ILE A 150 5.67 3.63 -10.95
CA ILE A 150 5.39 3.07 -9.63
C ILE A 150 6.17 3.85 -8.56
N GLY A 151 5.49 4.23 -7.45
CA GLY A 151 6.15 4.92 -6.34
C GLY A 151 5.22 5.70 -5.43
N ALA A 152 3.90 5.65 -5.66
CA ALA A 152 2.93 6.32 -4.82
C ALA A 152 2.14 5.35 -3.94
N VAL A 153 1.81 5.80 -2.75
CA VAL A 153 0.92 5.10 -1.80
C VAL A 153 -0.48 5.73 -1.75
N ALA A 154 -0.73 6.72 -2.58
CA ALA A 154 -2.04 7.35 -2.77
C ALA A 154 -2.14 7.96 -4.16
N ALA A 155 -3.30 7.84 -4.80
CA ALA A 155 -3.54 8.47 -6.09
C ALA A 155 -3.60 10.00 -5.95
N PRO A 156 -3.04 10.76 -6.91
CA PRO A 156 -3.20 12.21 -6.96
C PRO A 156 -4.66 12.58 -7.19
N ALA A 157 -5.40 12.91 -6.13
CA ALA A 157 -6.86 13.03 -6.14
C ALA A 157 -7.41 14.02 -7.19
N ALA A 158 -6.72 15.15 -7.40
CA ALA A 158 -7.11 16.11 -8.42
C ALA A 158 -7.07 15.52 -9.84
N SER A 159 -6.08 14.67 -10.12
CA SER A 159 -5.91 14.02 -11.43
C SER A 159 -6.89 12.87 -11.68
N LEU A 160 -7.53 12.32 -10.63
CA LEU A 160 -8.59 11.31 -10.78
C LEU A 160 -9.83 11.84 -11.53
N HIS A 161 -10.02 13.16 -11.55
CA HIS A 161 -11.13 13.78 -12.29
C HIS A 161 -10.87 13.86 -13.81
N PHE A 162 -9.64 13.65 -14.27
CA PHE A 162 -9.33 13.63 -15.68
C PHE A 162 -9.74 12.29 -16.31
N SER A 163 -10.44 12.37 -17.43
CA SER A 163 -10.75 11.22 -18.27
C SER A 163 -10.12 11.37 -19.64
N LYS A 164 -9.92 10.25 -20.35
CA LYS A 164 -9.43 10.28 -21.75
C LYS A 164 -10.33 11.14 -22.65
N ASN A 165 -11.64 11.18 -22.38
CA ASN A 165 -12.57 12.01 -23.13
C ASN A 165 -12.39 13.51 -22.82
N LEU A 166 -12.08 13.85 -21.56
CA LEU A 166 -11.79 15.23 -21.19
C LEU A 166 -10.53 15.72 -21.87
N LEU A 167 -9.45 14.92 -21.88
CA LEU A 167 -8.20 15.29 -22.57
C LEU A 167 -8.44 15.57 -24.06
N LYS A 168 -9.16 14.68 -24.78
CA LYS A 168 -9.49 14.88 -26.20
C LYS A 168 -10.31 16.15 -26.49
N ARG A 169 -10.95 16.73 -25.48
CA ARG A 169 -11.70 17.98 -25.61
C ARG A 169 -10.85 19.22 -25.29
N LEU A 170 -9.70 19.01 -24.67
CA LEU A 170 -8.73 20.07 -24.36
C LEU A 170 -7.68 20.23 -25.46
N GLU A 171 -7.44 19.18 -26.27
CA GLU A 171 -6.67 19.21 -27.52
C GLU A 171 -7.43 19.99 -28.61
#